data_6553a5378266f1b7f92f6233c3b45b42
#
_entry.id   6553a5378266f1b7f92f6233c3b45b42
#
_cell.length_a   1.000
_cell.length_b   1.000
_cell.length_c   1.000
_cell.angle_alpha   90.00
_cell.angle_beta   90.00
_cell.angle_gamma   90.00
#
_symmetry.space_group_name_H-M   'P 1'
#
loop_
_entity.id
_entity.type
_entity.pdbx_description
1 polymer ?
#
loop_
_entity_poly.entity_id
_entity_poly.type
_entity_poly.pdbx_seq_one_letter_code
_entity_poly.pdbx_strand_id
1 'polypeptide(L)'
;MGGKRVNIPKRDLIDAALLRLAPAIPPHERMAVVDHAIDSRGLSNASPETAAWLSLVAYARHTFTDYDELLAEGYDSDSARHFVAARMDEVLQAWGVRRRLAPED
;
A
#
# COMPACT_ATOMS: atom_id res chain seq x y z
N MET A 1 3.06 21.27 34.66
CA MET A 1 2.47 20.00 34.71
C MET A 1 2.52 19.31 33.36
N GLY A 2 3.36 18.38 33.19
CA GLY A 2 3.45 17.68 31.92
C GLY A 2 2.25 16.77 31.75
N GLY A 3 1.45 17.02 30.71
CA GLY A 3 0.49 16.03 30.30
C GLY A 3 1.21 14.75 29.90
N LYS A 4 0.60 13.60 30.15
CA LYS A 4 1.14 12.34 29.63
C LYS A 4 1.13 12.40 28.11
N ARG A 5 2.28 12.21 27.50
CA ARG A 5 2.34 12.00 26.06
C ARG A 5 1.68 10.66 25.76
N VAL A 6 0.65 10.69 24.94
CA VAL A 6 0.06 9.47 24.41
C VAL A 6 0.93 9.01 23.26
N ASN A 7 1.64 7.90 23.45
CA ASN A 7 2.38 7.28 22.39
C ASN A 7 1.43 6.41 21.57
N ILE A 8 1.09 6.86 20.38
CA ILE A 8 0.27 6.07 19.46
C ILE A 8 1.22 5.11 18.73
N PRO A 9 0.98 3.79 18.79
CA PRO A 9 1.80 2.84 18.06
C PRO A 9 1.84 3.17 16.57
N LYS A 10 3.01 2.97 15.94
CA LYS A 10 3.16 3.21 14.50
C LYS A 10 2.14 2.42 13.69
N ARG A 11 1.83 1.20 14.10
CA ARG A 11 0.79 0.38 13.46
C ARG A 11 -0.54 1.12 13.38
N ASP A 12 -0.97 1.77 14.46
CA ASP A 12 -2.24 2.48 14.51
C ASP A 12 -2.22 3.73 13.63
N LEU A 13 -1.07 4.40 13.56
CA LEU A 13 -0.91 5.57 12.67
C LEU A 13 -0.96 5.15 11.20
N ILE A 14 -0.35 4.03 10.85
CA ILE A 14 -0.40 3.48 9.48
C ILE A 14 -1.82 3.04 9.15
N ASP A 15 -2.48 2.35 10.07
CA ASP A 15 -3.87 1.90 9.88
C ASP A 15 -4.81 3.09 9.65
N ALA A 16 -4.68 4.15 10.44
CA ALA A 16 -5.47 5.37 10.25
C ALA A 16 -5.19 6.04 8.90
N ALA A 17 -3.91 6.12 8.50
CA ALA A 17 -3.53 6.68 7.21
C ALA A 17 -4.11 5.84 6.07
N LEU A 18 -4.06 4.51 6.21
CA LEU A 18 -4.60 3.59 5.20
C LEU A 18 -6.11 3.75 5.03
N LEU A 19 -6.85 3.93 6.13
CA LEU A 19 -8.29 4.17 6.06
C LEU A 19 -8.64 5.49 5.38
N ARG A 20 -7.78 6.50 5.53
CA ARG A 20 -7.95 7.76 4.78
C ARG A 20 -7.70 7.59 3.29
N LEU A 21 -6.68 6.79 2.94
CA LEU A 21 -6.33 6.52 1.53
C LEU A 21 -7.34 5.61 0.84
N ALA A 22 -7.79 4.58 1.53
CA ALA A 22 -8.63 3.52 0.98
C ALA A 22 -9.82 3.25 1.91
N PRO A 23 -10.82 4.16 1.95
CA PRO A 23 -11.92 4.05 2.91
C PRO A 23 -12.77 2.78 2.77
N ALA A 24 -12.78 2.19 1.59
CA ALA A 24 -13.59 0.99 1.30
C ALA A 24 -12.76 -0.30 1.28
N ILE A 25 -11.51 -0.26 1.73
CA ILE A 25 -10.69 -1.48 1.76
C ILE A 25 -11.29 -2.49 2.74
N PRO A 26 -11.45 -3.77 2.33
CA PRO A 26 -11.92 -4.80 3.26
C PRO A 26 -10.99 -4.96 4.47
N PRO A 27 -11.55 -5.25 5.66
CA PRO A 27 -10.74 -5.32 6.89
C PRO A 27 -9.56 -6.29 6.84
N HIS A 28 -9.73 -7.47 6.25
CA HIS A 28 -8.62 -8.44 6.17
C HIS A 28 -7.52 -7.98 5.23
N GLU A 29 -7.87 -7.29 4.14
CA GLU A 29 -6.90 -6.69 3.24
C GLU A 29 -6.16 -5.55 3.93
N ARG A 30 -6.89 -4.72 4.66
CA ARG A 30 -6.30 -3.62 5.43
C ARG A 30 -5.27 -4.13 6.44
N MET A 31 -5.60 -5.19 7.18
CA MET A 31 -4.69 -5.79 8.14
C MET A 31 -3.43 -6.33 7.47
N ALA A 32 -3.57 -6.98 6.32
CA ALA A 32 -2.43 -7.48 5.56
C ALA A 32 -1.51 -6.36 5.09
N VAL A 33 -2.08 -5.24 4.63
CA VAL A 33 -1.30 -4.07 4.22
C VAL A 33 -0.54 -3.46 5.41
N VAL A 34 -1.20 -3.33 6.56
CA VAL A 34 -0.57 -2.80 7.77
C VAL A 34 0.58 -3.71 8.21
N ASP A 35 0.38 -5.02 8.22
CA ASP A 35 1.43 -5.98 8.57
C ASP A 35 2.63 -5.86 7.63
N HIS A 36 2.37 -5.77 6.33
CA HIS A 36 3.42 -5.56 5.34
C HIS A 36 4.21 -4.28 5.61
N ALA A 37 3.53 -3.18 5.92
CA ALA A 37 4.17 -1.90 6.20
C ALA A 37 5.08 -1.97 7.44
N ILE A 38 4.61 -2.64 8.49
CA ILE A 38 5.36 -2.78 9.75
C ILE A 38 6.58 -3.69 9.55
N ASP A 39 6.44 -4.77 8.77
CA ASP A 39 7.51 -5.75 8.57
C ASP A 39 8.55 -5.31 7.55
N SER A 40 8.27 -4.27 6.78
CA SER A 40 9.18 -3.80 5.73
C SER A 40 10.33 -2.98 6.30
N ARG A 41 11.55 -3.48 6.14
CA ARG A 41 12.75 -2.75 6.54
C ARG A 41 12.95 -1.46 5.75
N GLY A 42 12.59 -1.48 4.48
CA GLY A 42 12.70 -0.31 3.60
C GLY A 42 11.78 0.83 4.01
N LEU A 43 10.75 0.56 4.80
CA LEU A 43 9.77 1.56 5.24
C LEU A 43 9.94 1.95 6.72
N SER A 44 10.97 1.44 7.40
CA SER A 44 11.14 1.67 8.85
C SER A 44 11.28 3.15 9.23
N ASN A 45 11.83 3.96 8.33
CA ASN A 45 11.99 5.40 8.53
C ASN A 45 10.97 6.25 7.78
N ALA A 46 10.03 5.62 7.07
CA ALA A 46 9.00 6.33 6.34
C ALA A 46 7.93 6.88 7.29
N SER A 47 7.31 8.00 6.91
CA SER A 47 6.12 8.47 7.64
C SER A 47 5.00 7.43 7.55
N PRO A 48 4.04 7.45 8.50
CA PRO A 48 2.89 6.55 8.42
C PRO A 48 2.14 6.66 7.09
N GLU A 49 1.97 7.86 6.56
CA GLU A 49 1.29 8.10 5.28
C GLU A 49 2.05 7.48 4.12
N THR A 50 3.36 7.68 4.07
CA THR A 50 4.21 7.10 3.03
C THR A 50 4.23 5.58 3.13
N ALA A 51 4.38 5.04 4.34
CA ALA A 51 4.38 3.60 4.56
C ALA A 51 3.04 2.98 4.15
N ALA A 52 1.92 3.62 4.50
CA ALA A 52 0.59 3.16 4.11
C ALA A 52 0.43 3.14 2.59
N TRP A 53 0.80 4.22 1.89
CA TRP A 53 0.66 4.30 0.44
C TRP A 53 1.52 3.25 -0.27
N LEU A 54 2.81 3.20 0.03
CA LEU A 54 3.72 2.27 -0.66
C LEU A 54 3.35 0.81 -0.40
N SER A 55 2.92 0.49 0.83
CA SER A 55 2.49 -0.87 1.16
C SER A 55 1.17 -1.23 0.49
N LEU A 56 0.23 -0.30 0.41
CA LEU A 56 -1.04 -0.50 -0.30
C LEU A 56 -0.80 -0.81 -1.78
N VAL A 57 0.03 -0.01 -2.44
CA VAL A 57 0.34 -0.20 -3.85
C VAL A 57 1.06 -1.53 -4.08
N ALA A 58 2.05 -1.86 -3.28
CA ALA A 58 2.78 -3.12 -3.40
C ALA A 58 1.86 -4.32 -3.16
N TYR A 59 1.04 -4.26 -2.14
CA TYR A 59 0.09 -5.33 -1.82
C TYR A 59 -0.90 -5.56 -2.97
N ALA A 60 -1.51 -4.50 -3.48
CA ALA A 60 -2.45 -4.60 -4.58
C ALA A 60 -1.77 -5.19 -5.83
N ARG A 61 -0.56 -4.75 -6.13
CA ARG A 61 0.17 -5.20 -7.31
C ARG A 61 0.48 -6.68 -7.24
N HIS A 62 1.02 -7.15 -6.12
CA HIS A 62 1.41 -8.56 -5.96
C HIS A 62 0.22 -9.50 -5.77
N THR A 63 -0.83 -9.04 -5.12
CA THR A 63 -1.96 -9.89 -4.74
C THR A 63 -3.06 -9.93 -5.80
N PHE A 64 -3.32 -8.82 -6.47
CA PHE A 64 -4.51 -8.67 -7.33
C PHE A 64 -4.18 -8.47 -8.81
N THR A 65 -2.92 -8.59 -9.20
CA THR A 65 -2.52 -8.47 -10.61
C THR A 65 -1.59 -9.60 -11.01
N ASP A 66 -1.32 -9.70 -12.30
CA ASP A 66 -0.39 -10.68 -12.88
C ASP A 66 1.08 -10.20 -12.86
N TYR A 67 1.39 -9.19 -12.04
CA TYR A 67 2.72 -8.57 -12.02
C TYR A 67 3.83 -9.60 -11.80
N ASP A 68 3.68 -10.47 -10.81
CA ASP A 68 4.72 -11.45 -10.48
C ASP A 68 4.91 -12.48 -11.61
N GLU A 69 3.83 -12.91 -12.26
CA GLU A 69 3.90 -13.81 -13.40
C GLU A 69 4.62 -13.16 -14.58
N LEU A 70 4.36 -11.88 -14.83
CA LEU A 70 5.02 -11.14 -15.91
C LEU A 70 6.52 -11.04 -15.66
N LEU A 71 6.94 -10.78 -14.43
CA LEU A 71 8.37 -10.78 -14.07
C LEU A 71 8.98 -12.16 -14.29
N ALA A 72 8.29 -13.22 -13.91
CA ALA A 72 8.76 -14.60 -14.09
C ALA A 72 8.89 -14.97 -15.57
N GLU A 73 8.07 -14.36 -16.44
CA GLU A 73 8.14 -14.55 -17.90
C GLU A 73 9.27 -13.74 -18.56
N GLY A 74 9.97 -12.90 -17.80
CA GLY A 74 11.10 -12.13 -18.28
C GLY A 74 10.85 -10.67 -18.61
N TYR A 75 9.63 -10.16 -18.36
CA TYR A 75 9.37 -8.73 -18.50
C TYR A 75 10.11 -7.96 -17.40
N ASP A 76 10.65 -6.78 -17.73
CA ASP A 76 11.20 -5.90 -16.72
C ASP A 76 10.09 -5.27 -15.87
N SER A 77 10.47 -4.67 -14.75
CA SER A 77 9.49 -4.11 -13.81
C SER A 77 8.66 -2.98 -14.41
N ASP A 78 9.26 -2.13 -15.24
CA ASP A 78 8.53 -1.02 -15.88
C ASP A 78 7.49 -1.54 -16.85
N SER A 79 7.84 -2.52 -17.68
CA SER A 79 6.89 -3.14 -18.61
C SER A 79 5.78 -3.86 -17.87
N ALA A 80 6.12 -4.63 -16.83
CA ALA A 80 5.13 -5.35 -16.03
C ALA A 80 4.16 -4.38 -15.35
N ARG A 81 4.65 -3.28 -14.80
CA ARG A 81 3.80 -2.23 -14.19
C ARG A 81 2.86 -1.62 -15.21
N HIS A 82 3.35 -1.37 -16.41
CA HIS A 82 2.53 -0.83 -17.50
C HIS A 82 1.38 -1.79 -17.85
N PHE A 83 1.68 -3.08 -17.99
CA PHE A 83 0.66 -4.07 -18.34
C PHE A 83 -0.43 -4.24 -17.29
N VAL A 84 -0.10 -4.05 -16.00
CA VAL A 84 -1.09 -4.22 -14.92
C VAL A 84 -1.72 -2.90 -14.46
N ALA A 85 -1.41 -1.78 -15.10
CA ALA A 85 -1.86 -0.46 -14.66
C ALA A 85 -3.39 -0.35 -14.59
N ALA A 86 -4.10 -0.85 -15.60
CA ALA A 86 -5.56 -0.80 -15.63
C ALA A 86 -6.17 -1.63 -14.50
N ARG A 87 -5.61 -2.81 -14.22
CA ARG A 87 -6.07 -3.65 -13.11
C ARG A 87 -5.79 -3.00 -11.77
N MET A 88 -4.64 -2.36 -11.63
CA MET A 88 -4.31 -1.58 -10.42
C MET A 88 -5.36 -0.50 -10.17
N ASP A 89 -5.72 0.25 -11.20
CA ASP A 89 -6.73 1.30 -11.08
C ASP A 89 -8.08 0.73 -10.64
N GLU A 90 -8.50 -0.41 -11.19
CA GLU A 90 -9.74 -1.07 -10.78
C GLU A 90 -9.73 -1.42 -9.30
N VAL A 91 -8.66 -2.03 -8.81
CA VAL A 91 -8.54 -2.45 -7.41
C VAL A 91 -8.55 -1.24 -6.48
N LEU A 92 -7.72 -0.25 -6.78
CA LEU A 92 -7.61 0.95 -5.94
C LEU A 92 -8.91 1.74 -5.91
N GLN A 93 -9.60 1.88 -7.05
CA GLN A 93 -10.90 2.54 -7.10
C GLN A 93 -11.95 1.77 -6.31
N ALA A 94 -11.96 0.45 -6.38
CA ALA A 94 -12.88 -0.38 -5.60
C ALA A 94 -12.69 -0.17 -4.10
N TRP A 95 -11.47 0.15 -3.67
CA TRP A 95 -11.15 0.44 -2.27
C TRP A 95 -11.33 1.92 -1.90
N GLY A 96 -11.83 2.73 -2.81
CA GLY A 96 -12.13 4.15 -2.57
C GLY A 96 -10.91 5.07 -2.68
N VAL A 97 -9.83 4.60 -3.29
CA VAL A 97 -8.60 5.37 -3.45
C VAL A 97 -8.80 6.44 -4.51
N ARG A 98 -8.52 7.69 -4.16
CA ARG A 98 -8.58 8.83 -5.10
C ARG A 98 -7.21 9.24 -5.62
N ARG A 99 -6.16 8.93 -4.86
CA ARG A 99 -4.78 9.22 -5.27
C ARG A 99 -4.43 8.37 -6.48
N ARG A 100 -3.81 9.00 -7.49
CA ARG A 100 -3.37 8.29 -8.68
C ARG A 100 -1.97 7.73 -8.49
N LEU A 101 -1.72 6.58 -9.13
CA LEU A 101 -0.37 6.02 -9.21
C LEU A 101 0.53 6.95 -10.02
N ALA A 102 1.71 7.22 -9.47
CA ALA A 102 2.79 7.85 -10.22
C ALA A 102 3.67 6.76 -10.86
N PRO A 103 4.43 7.08 -11.92
CA PRO A 103 5.30 6.10 -12.57
C PRO A 103 6.28 5.40 -11.62
N GLU A 104 6.71 6.08 -10.56
CA GLU A 104 7.64 5.57 -9.56
C GLU A 104 7.00 4.73 -8.46
N ASP A 105 5.70 4.69 -8.39
CA ASP A 105 4.99 3.94 -7.33
C ASP A 105 5.02 2.42 -7.51
#